data_91965a4ddb2abcdd2b9ff580d638e97c
#
_entry.id   91965a4ddb2abcdd2b9ff580d638e97c
#
_cell.length_a   1.000
_cell.length_b   1.000
_cell.length_c   1.000
_cell.angle_alpha   90.00
_cell.angle_beta   90.00
_cell.angle_gamma   90.00
#
_symmetry.space_group_name_H-M   'P 1'
#
loop_
_entity.id
_entity.type
_entity.pdbx_description
1 polymer ?
#
loop_
_entity_poly.entity_id
_entity_poly.type
_entity_poly.pdbx_seq_one_letter_code
_entity_poly.pdbx_strand_id
1 'polypeptide(L)'
;MEMMRADDPFFEKFGQVYLSVAKPGYAKAWHYHKIQTDHFVIVKGDARVALYDGRENSPTKGEINDFDIGEKNPMLIVIPPGVYHGYTPIGDEPAFLVNTPTETYNYQAPDEHRVSFDDPKIKYDWGVSEGDRVS
;
A
#
# COMPACT_ATOMS: atom_id res chain seq x y z
N MET A 1 17.03 -11.72 -2.96
CA MET A 1 16.73 -10.53 -2.14
C MET A 1 15.83 -10.92 -0.98
N GLU A 2 16.29 -10.64 0.23
CA GLU A 2 15.45 -10.85 1.40
C GLU A 2 14.45 -9.71 1.51
N MET A 3 13.17 -10.03 1.69
CA MET A 3 12.13 -9.02 1.81
C MET A 3 11.79 -8.73 3.28
N MET A 4 11.71 -9.78 4.09
CA MET A 4 11.39 -9.65 5.52
C MET A 4 11.90 -10.86 6.27
N ARG A 5 12.42 -10.61 7.47
CA ARG A 5 12.93 -11.66 8.37
C ARG A 5 12.19 -11.57 9.70
N ALA A 6 12.01 -12.70 10.35
CA ALA A 6 11.39 -12.74 11.67
C ALA A 6 12.21 -12.02 12.76
N ASP A 7 13.51 -11.79 12.50
CA ASP A 7 14.37 -11.04 13.41
C ASP A 7 14.55 -9.57 13.02
N ASP A 8 13.83 -9.09 12.02
CA ASP A 8 13.81 -7.66 11.71
C ASP A 8 13.16 -6.86 12.84
N PRO A 9 13.67 -5.66 13.17
CA PRO A 9 13.12 -4.85 14.27
C PRO A 9 11.65 -4.48 14.12
N PHE A 10 11.15 -4.39 12.87
CA PHE A 10 9.76 -4.03 12.59
C PHE A 10 8.82 -5.25 12.55
N PHE A 11 9.37 -6.47 12.57
CA PHE A 11 8.56 -7.68 12.44
C PHE A 11 7.68 -7.87 13.67
N GLU A 12 6.38 -8.07 13.46
CA GLU A 12 5.43 -8.39 14.52
C GLU A 12 5.03 -9.86 14.46
N LYS A 13 4.39 -10.27 13.39
CA LYS A 13 3.97 -11.65 13.13
C LYS A 13 3.65 -11.85 11.66
N PHE A 14 3.52 -13.09 11.25
CA PHE A 14 3.13 -13.45 9.89
C PHE A 14 1.65 -13.81 9.85
N GLY A 15 0.87 -13.14 9.01
CA GLY A 15 -0.52 -13.52 8.75
C GLY A 15 -0.64 -14.33 7.46
N GLN A 16 -0.28 -13.71 6.35
CA GLN A 16 -0.33 -14.32 5.02
C GLN A 16 0.63 -13.58 4.09
N VAL A 17 0.74 -14.08 2.86
CA VAL A 17 1.47 -13.37 1.81
C VAL A 17 0.64 -13.43 0.54
N TYR A 18 0.58 -12.33 -0.19
CA TYR A 18 -0.09 -12.31 -1.49
C TYR A 18 0.63 -11.39 -2.48
N LEU A 19 0.34 -11.62 -3.74
CA LEU A 19 0.83 -10.84 -4.87
C LEU A 19 -0.31 -10.00 -5.45
N SER A 20 -0.03 -8.73 -5.69
CA SER A 20 -0.93 -7.80 -6.36
C SER A 20 -0.23 -7.26 -7.60
N VAL A 21 -0.95 -7.14 -8.70
CA VAL A 21 -0.41 -6.61 -9.96
C VAL A 21 -1.23 -5.41 -10.37
N ALA A 22 -0.55 -4.30 -10.66
CA ALA A 22 -1.18 -3.12 -11.23
C ALA A 22 -0.65 -2.88 -12.65
N LYS A 23 -1.55 -2.49 -13.55
CA LYS A 23 -1.19 -2.13 -14.92
C LYS A 23 -0.84 -0.65 -15.01
N PRO A 24 -0.01 -0.24 -15.98
CA PRO A 24 0.28 1.18 -16.20
C PRO A 24 -1.00 1.98 -16.41
N GLY A 25 -1.02 3.20 -15.86
CA GLY A 25 -2.16 4.10 -15.98
C GLY A 25 -3.30 3.85 -14.99
N TYR A 26 -3.11 2.90 -14.06
CA TYR A 26 -4.13 2.56 -13.07
C TYR A 26 -3.57 2.67 -11.66
N ALA A 27 -4.30 3.34 -10.77
CA ALA A 27 -3.96 3.44 -9.36
C ALA A 27 -4.80 2.48 -8.52
N LYS A 28 -4.15 1.53 -7.85
CA LYS A 28 -4.79 0.68 -6.83
C LYS A 28 -4.72 1.42 -5.51
N ALA A 29 -5.73 2.24 -5.21
CA ALA A 29 -5.79 3.13 -4.05
C ALA A 29 -7.25 3.51 -3.78
N TRP A 30 -7.60 3.97 -2.64
CA TRP A 30 -6.90 3.95 -1.36
C TRP A 30 -7.47 2.84 -0.52
N HIS A 31 -6.61 2.12 0.16
CA HIS A 31 -7.01 1.05 1.07
C HIS A 31 -6.46 1.36 2.45
N TYR A 32 -7.16 0.92 3.49
CA TYR A 32 -6.65 1.00 4.85
C TYR A 32 -7.22 -0.13 5.68
N HIS A 33 -6.53 -0.43 6.77
CA HIS A 33 -6.90 -1.49 7.69
C HIS A 33 -6.94 -0.92 9.10
N LYS A 34 -7.77 -1.50 9.96
CA LYS A 34 -7.90 -1.06 11.35
C LYS A 34 -7.06 -1.90 12.30
N ILE A 35 -6.69 -3.11 11.89
CA ILE A 35 -6.01 -4.08 12.75
C ILE A 35 -4.65 -4.47 12.18
N GLN A 36 -4.59 -4.82 10.89
CA GLN A 36 -3.36 -5.35 10.30
C GLN A 36 -2.35 -4.28 9.93
N THR A 37 -1.07 -4.67 10.03
CA THR A 37 0.06 -3.94 9.47
C THR A 37 0.45 -4.61 8.16
N ASP A 38 0.71 -3.81 7.12
CA ASP A 38 1.16 -4.28 5.82
C ASP A 38 2.66 -4.10 5.64
N HIS A 39 3.24 -4.93 4.79
CA HIS A 39 4.67 -4.89 4.43
C HIS A 39 4.77 -4.97 2.91
N PHE A 40 4.96 -3.84 2.25
CA PHE A 40 4.95 -3.74 0.79
C PHE A 40 6.36 -3.83 0.21
N VAL A 41 6.53 -4.69 -0.80
CA VAL A 41 7.73 -4.75 -1.63
C VAL A 41 7.29 -4.85 -3.08
N ILE A 42 7.90 -4.05 -3.95
CA ILE A 42 7.71 -4.19 -5.39
C ILE A 42 8.79 -5.13 -5.91
N VAL A 43 8.38 -6.29 -6.40
CA VAL A 43 9.32 -7.36 -6.79
C VAL A 43 9.61 -7.37 -8.28
N LYS A 44 8.77 -6.73 -9.09
CA LYS A 44 8.98 -6.57 -10.53
C LYS A 44 8.37 -5.26 -11.00
N GLY A 45 9.09 -4.56 -11.87
CA GLY A 45 8.72 -3.21 -12.28
C GLY A 45 9.06 -2.19 -11.22
N ASP A 46 8.52 -0.99 -11.37
CA ASP A 46 8.69 0.12 -10.44
C ASP A 46 7.33 0.76 -10.21
N ALA A 47 7.10 1.24 -9.00
CA ALA A 47 5.82 1.83 -8.64
C ALA A 47 6.00 3.01 -7.71
N ARG A 48 5.06 3.94 -7.78
CA ARG A 48 4.88 4.97 -6.77
C ARG A 48 3.90 4.43 -5.75
N VAL A 49 4.35 4.35 -4.51
CA VAL A 49 3.54 3.97 -3.36
C VAL A 49 3.30 5.25 -2.55
N ALA A 50 2.05 5.55 -2.24
CA ALA A 50 1.71 6.71 -1.43
C ALA A 50 0.99 6.29 -0.17
N LEU A 51 1.28 6.99 0.92
CA LEU A 51 0.69 6.79 2.24
C LEU A 51 0.05 8.09 2.69
N TYR A 52 -1.17 7.97 3.21
CA TYR A 52 -1.90 9.09 3.82
C TYR A 52 -2.25 8.73 5.26
N ASP A 53 -1.80 9.54 6.20
CA ASP A 53 -2.08 9.29 7.62
C ASP A 53 -3.49 9.76 7.97
N GLY A 54 -4.42 8.80 8.08
CA GLY A 54 -5.79 9.06 8.48
C GLY A 54 -6.09 8.84 9.96
N ARG A 55 -5.06 8.61 10.78
CA ARG A 55 -5.24 8.32 12.21
C ARG A 55 -5.62 9.58 12.97
N GLU A 56 -6.71 9.50 13.76
CA GLU A 56 -7.27 10.66 14.45
C GLU A 56 -6.30 11.30 15.45
N ASN A 57 -5.55 10.48 16.19
CA ASN A 57 -4.67 10.94 17.26
C ASN A 57 -3.18 10.95 16.86
N SER A 58 -2.90 10.87 15.58
CA SER A 58 -1.52 10.89 15.09
C SER A 58 -1.00 12.32 15.00
N PRO A 59 0.26 12.57 15.39
CA PRO A 59 0.88 13.87 15.18
C PRO A 59 1.10 14.20 13.71
N THR A 60 1.05 13.20 12.83
CA THR A 60 1.19 13.37 11.38
C THR A 60 -0.13 13.23 10.63
N LYS A 61 -1.26 13.32 11.32
CA LYS A 61 -2.58 13.22 10.69
C LYS A 61 -2.69 14.17 9.51
N GLY A 62 -3.12 13.62 8.36
CA GLY A 62 -3.30 14.38 7.13
C GLY A 62 -2.06 14.50 6.26
N GLU A 63 -0.90 14.06 6.74
CA GLU A 63 0.32 14.08 5.95
C GLU A 63 0.34 12.95 4.92
N ILE A 64 1.00 13.23 3.80
CA ILE A 64 1.19 12.28 2.71
C ILE A 64 2.69 12.08 2.49
N ASN A 65 3.09 10.82 2.39
CA ASN A 65 4.44 10.44 1.96
C ASN A 65 4.32 9.56 0.74
N ASP A 66 5.16 9.76 -0.25
CA ASP A 66 5.22 8.89 -1.40
C ASP A 66 6.65 8.43 -1.67
N PHE A 67 6.76 7.25 -2.29
CA PHE A 67 8.03 6.58 -2.52
C PHE A 67 8.01 5.93 -3.90
N ASP A 68 9.04 6.17 -4.68
CA ASP A 68 9.25 5.45 -5.93
C ASP A 68 10.15 4.26 -5.64
N ILE A 69 9.58 3.07 -5.67
CA ILE A 69 10.28 1.84 -5.31
C ILE A 69 10.08 0.76 -6.37
N GLY A 70 10.96 -0.20 -6.37
CA GLY A 70 10.91 -1.33 -7.30
C GLY A 70 12.29 -1.86 -7.60
N GLU A 71 12.48 -2.39 -8.81
CA GLU A 71 13.76 -2.98 -9.21
C GLU A 71 14.90 -1.96 -9.16
N LYS A 72 14.61 -0.69 -9.47
CA LYS A 72 15.62 0.38 -9.44
C LYS A 72 15.91 0.93 -8.05
N ASN A 73 14.97 0.75 -7.12
CA ASN A 73 15.08 1.23 -5.74
C ASN A 73 14.38 0.25 -4.82
N PRO A 74 15.01 -0.90 -4.50
CA PRO A 74 14.39 -1.91 -3.64
C PRO A 74 14.19 -1.38 -2.22
N MET A 75 12.94 -1.40 -1.76
CA MET A 75 12.57 -0.98 -0.41
C MET A 75 11.40 -1.80 0.09
N LEU A 76 11.34 -2.01 1.38
CA LEU A 76 10.16 -2.52 2.08
C LEU A 76 9.52 -1.35 2.82
N ILE A 77 8.20 -1.20 2.65
CA ILE A 77 7.45 -0.15 3.33
C ILE A 77 6.54 -0.81 4.36
N VAL A 78 6.67 -0.40 5.62
CA VAL A 78 5.79 -0.85 6.70
C VAL A 78 4.64 0.14 6.83
N ILE A 79 3.41 -0.37 6.75
CA ILE A 79 2.21 0.46 6.77
C ILE A 79 1.36 0.07 7.98
N PRO A 80 1.33 0.91 9.03
CA PRO A 80 0.56 0.59 10.23
C PRO A 80 -0.95 0.75 10.01
N PRO A 81 -1.78 0.18 10.91
CA PRO A 81 -3.22 0.38 10.84
C PRO A 81 -3.61 1.85 10.83
N GLY A 82 -4.66 2.18 10.08
CA GLY A 82 -5.17 3.55 9.98
C GLY A 82 -4.46 4.41 8.93
N VAL A 83 -3.37 3.95 8.35
CA VAL A 83 -2.66 4.65 7.28
C VAL A 83 -3.20 4.17 5.93
N TYR A 84 -3.75 5.09 5.18
CA TYR A 84 -4.28 4.82 3.84
C TYR A 84 -3.13 4.67 2.87
N HIS A 85 -3.24 3.73 1.96
CA HIS A 85 -2.16 3.44 1.03
C HIS A 85 -2.68 3.00 -0.33
N GLY A 86 -1.78 3.08 -1.30
CA GLY A 86 -2.02 2.63 -2.65
C GLY A 86 -0.76 2.68 -3.47
N TYR A 87 -0.85 2.25 -4.72
CA TYR A 87 0.28 2.30 -5.62
C TYR A 87 -0.16 2.35 -7.08
N THR A 88 0.73 2.88 -7.92
CA THR A 88 0.57 2.90 -9.37
C THR A 88 1.92 2.61 -10.03
N PRO A 89 1.96 1.85 -11.13
CA PRO A 89 3.22 1.64 -11.85
C PRO A 89 3.82 2.94 -12.36
N ILE A 90 5.15 2.99 -12.41
CA ILE A 90 5.91 4.05 -13.06
C ILE A 90 6.40 3.48 -14.40
N GLY A 91 6.19 4.22 -15.48
CA GLY A 91 6.60 3.77 -16.81
C GLY A 91 5.56 2.89 -17.49
N ASP A 92 6.02 2.04 -18.42
CA ASP A 92 5.15 1.31 -19.35
C ASP A 92 4.89 -0.14 -18.96
N GLU A 93 5.50 -0.61 -17.87
CA GLU A 93 5.40 -2.01 -17.44
C GLU A 93 4.52 -2.12 -16.19
N PRO A 94 3.82 -3.25 -16.01
CA PRO A 94 3.09 -3.48 -14.78
C PRO A 94 4.02 -3.61 -13.58
N ALA A 95 3.50 -3.29 -12.41
CA ALA A 95 4.22 -3.44 -11.15
C ALA A 95 3.65 -4.60 -10.35
N PHE A 96 4.53 -5.43 -9.81
CA PHE A 96 4.19 -6.60 -9.01
C PHE A 96 4.55 -6.31 -7.57
N LEU A 97 3.53 -6.25 -6.73
CA LEU A 97 3.66 -5.95 -5.31
C LEU A 97 3.42 -7.21 -4.49
N VAL A 98 4.36 -7.52 -3.59
CA VAL A 98 4.17 -8.56 -2.57
C VAL A 98 3.88 -7.87 -1.25
N ASN A 99 2.80 -8.27 -0.59
CA ASN A 99 2.46 -7.82 0.74
C ASN A 99 2.47 -9.00 1.70
N THR A 100 2.99 -8.76 2.90
CA THR A 100 3.02 -9.74 3.99
C THR A 100 2.32 -9.14 5.20
N PRO A 101 0.97 -9.12 5.20
CA PRO A 101 0.23 -8.57 6.33
C PRO A 101 0.36 -9.42 7.59
N THR A 102 0.16 -8.78 8.74
CA THR A 102 0.24 -9.44 10.04
C THR A 102 -0.97 -10.33 10.33
N GLU A 103 -2.08 -10.15 9.61
CA GLU A 103 -3.32 -10.88 9.82
C GLU A 103 -3.72 -11.66 8.57
N THR A 104 -4.42 -12.75 8.75
CA THR A 104 -5.07 -13.45 7.64
C THR A 104 -6.34 -12.72 7.24
N TYR A 105 -6.70 -12.80 5.96
CA TYR A 105 -7.95 -12.21 5.47
C TYR A 105 -9.14 -12.94 6.09
N ASN A 106 -10.03 -12.19 6.71
CA ASN A 106 -11.25 -12.73 7.30
C ASN A 106 -12.39 -12.52 6.31
N TYR A 107 -12.82 -13.60 5.66
CA TYR A 107 -13.86 -13.56 4.63
C TYR A 107 -15.24 -13.18 5.18
N GLN A 108 -15.47 -13.35 6.48
CA GLN A 108 -16.75 -13.05 7.10
C GLN A 108 -16.84 -11.59 7.57
N ALA A 109 -15.72 -11.03 8.01
CA ALA A 109 -15.64 -9.65 8.49
C ALA A 109 -14.31 -9.03 8.07
N PRO A 110 -14.17 -8.66 6.78
CA PRO A 110 -12.90 -8.18 6.26
C PRO A 110 -12.42 -6.91 6.95
N ASP A 111 -11.15 -6.89 7.35
CA ASP A 111 -10.45 -5.69 7.80
C ASP A 111 -9.86 -4.98 6.57
N GLU A 112 -10.71 -4.68 5.61
CA GLU A 112 -10.33 -3.99 4.40
C GLU A 112 -11.34 -2.89 4.13
N HIS A 113 -10.84 -1.64 4.13
CA HIS A 113 -11.64 -0.45 3.94
C HIS A 113 -11.07 0.34 2.77
N ARG A 114 -11.94 1.04 2.04
CA ARG A 114 -11.56 1.72 0.82
C ARG A 114 -12.19 3.09 0.70
N VAL A 115 -11.45 3.99 0.07
CA VAL A 115 -12.02 5.20 -0.55
C VAL A 115 -11.50 5.27 -1.98
N SER A 116 -12.18 6.03 -2.83
CA SER A 116 -11.80 6.13 -4.23
C SER A 116 -10.40 6.74 -4.39
N PHE A 117 -9.67 6.31 -5.43
CA PHE A 117 -8.29 6.76 -5.64
C PHE A 117 -8.20 8.29 -5.80
N ASP A 118 -9.26 8.92 -6.27
CA ASP A 118 -9.37 10.35 -6.48
C ASP A 118 -10.28 11.04 -5.45
N ASP A 119 -10.44 10.45 -4.28
CA ASP A 119 -11.26 11.03 -3.21
C ASP A 119 -10.73 12.43 -2.86
N PRO A 120 -11.56 13.48 -2.95
CA PRO A 120 -11.11 14.86 -2.75
C PRO A 120 -10.65 15.15 -1.31
N LYS A 121 -10.96 14.30 -0.36
CA LYS A 121 -10.49 14.43 1.02
C LYS A 121 -9.00 14.12 1.14
N ILE A 122 -8.50 13.28 0.24
CA ILE A 122 -7.06 12.97 0.16
C ILE A 122 -6.52 13.72 -1.03
N LYS A 123 -5.83 14.82 -0.76
CA LYS A 123 -5.32 15.72 -1.81
C LYS A 123 -4.02 15.18 -2.39
N TYR A 124 -4.14 14.10 -3.17
CA TYR A 124 -3.00 13.47 -3.81
C TYR A 124 -3.30 13.20 -5.27
N ASP A 125 -2.40 13.63 -6.14
CA ASP A 125 -2.48 13.40 -7.58
C ASP A 125 -1.63 12.16 -7.94
N TRP A 126 -2.31 11.07 -8.28
CA TRP A 126 -1.64 9.84 -8.72
C TRP A 126 -1.01 9.99 -10.12
N GLY A 127 -1.36 11.03 -10.87
CA GLY A 127 -0.86 11.24 -12.23
C GLY A 127 -1.50 10.31 -13.26
N VAL A 128 -2.58 9.62 -12.90
CA VAL A 128 -3.31 8.72 -13.78
C VAL A 128 -4.81 9.03 -13.72
N SER A 129 -5.54 8.65 -14.76
CA SER A 129 -6.97 8.95 -14.86
C SER A 129 -7.87 7.80 -14.41
N GLU A 130 -7.31 6.61 -14.19
CA GLU A 130 -8.06 5.42 -13.78
C GLU A 130 -7.52 4.87 -12.46
N GLY A 131 -8.41 4.31 -11.67
CA GLY A 131 -8.06 3.71 -10.40
C GLY A 131 -9.27 3.09 -9.71
N ASP A 132 -9.05 2.52 -8.53
CA ASP A 132 -10.11 1.94 -7.73
C ASP A 132 -11.11 3.01 -7.31
N ARG A 133 -12.40 2.68 -7.42
CA ARG A 133 -13.47 3.57 -7.02
C ARG A 133 -14.43 2.86 -6.10
N VAL A 134 -14.96 3.63 -5.16
CA VAL A 134 -15.99 3.17 -4.24
C VAL A 134 -17.30 3.84 -4.66
N SER A 135 -18.30 3.00 -4.88
CA SER A 135 -19.64 3.46 -5.27
C SER A 135 -20.47 3.87 -4.05
#